data_89279cc1dda78bc302309a039f04f94c
#
_entry.id   89279cc1dda78bc302309a039f04f94c
#
_cell.length_a   1.000
_cell.length_b   1.000
_cell.length_c   1.000
_cell.angle_alpha   90.00
_cell.angle_beta   90.00
_cell.angle_gamma   90.00
#
_symmetry.space_group_name_H-M   'P 1'
#
loop_
_entity.id
_entity.type
_entity.pdbx_description
1 polymer ?
#
loop_
_entity_poly.entity_id
_entity_poly.type
_entity_poly.pdbx_seq_one_letter_code
_entity_poly.pdbx_strand_id
1 'polypeptide(L)' 'MEEMLKLLVKELVSNPDQISINKREDGNTTTLELKVAPEDMGKVIGRQGKIAKSIRILMKAYGAKNNQKINVDILD' A
#
# COMPACT_ATOMS: atom_id res chain seq x y z
N MET A 1 2.97 2.95 -10.01
CA MET A 1 2.45 3.15 -8.65
C MET A 1 2.08 1.85 -7.96
N GLU A 2 1.17 1.10 -8.57
CA GLU A 2 0.75 -0.18 -8.00
C GLU A 2 1.91 -1.15 -7.85
N GLU A 3 2.80 -1.17 -8.82
CA GLU A 3 3.97 -2.04 -8.79
C GLU A 3 4.91 -1.71 -7.64
N MET A 4 5.08 -0.43 -7.33
CA MET A 4 5.92 -0.02 -6.20
C MET A 4 5.31 -0.49 -4.89
N LEU A 5 4.01 -0.31 -4.72
CA LEU A 5 3.32 -0.76 -3.51
C LEU A 5 3.38 -2.28 -3.40
N LYS A 6 3.13 -2.98 -4.50
CA LYS A 6 3.19 -4.44 -4.51
C LYS A 6 4.59 -4.94 -4.15
N LEU A 7 5.63 -4.29 -4.66
CA LEU A 7 7.00 -4.65 -4.37
C LEU A 7 7.29 -4.54 -2.86
N LEU A 8 6.84 -3.45 -2.24
CA LEU A 8 7.03 -3.24 -0.81
C LEU A 8 6.28 -4.30 0.01
N VAL A 9 5.03 -4.54 -0.33
CA VAL A 9 4.17 -5.48 0.40
C VAL A 9 4.62 -6.92 0.23
N LYS A 10 5.07 -7.28 -0.97
CA LYS A 10 5.54 -8.62 -1.30
C LYS A 10 6.65 -9.08 -0.35
N GLU A 11 7.50 -8.17 0.08
CA GLU A 11 8.61 -8.50 0.98
C GLU A 11 8.15 -8.75 2.42
N LEU A 12 6.92 -8.38 2.75
CA LEU A 12 6.40 -8.46 4.11
C LEU A 12 5.51 -9.68 4.34
N VAL A 13 4.80 -10.12 3.30
CA VAL A 13 3.74 -11.12 3.46
C VAL A 13 4.23 -12.53 3.17
N SER A 14 3.51 -13.51 3.72
CA SER A 14 3.77 -14.93 3.46
C SER A 14 3.02 -15.43 2.24
N ASN A 15 1.93 -14.74 1.85
CA ASN A 15 1.06 -15.15 0.74
C ASN A 15 1.03 -14.06 -0.34
N PRO A 16 2.13 -13.87 -1.09
CA PRO A 16 2.19 -12.79 -2.07
C PRO A 16 1.19 -12.95 -3.21
N ASP A 17 0.74 -14.15 -3.50
CA ASP A 17 -0.26 -14.40 -4.52
C ASP A 17 -1.66 -13.91 -4.12
N GLN A 18 -1.86 -13.56 -2.86
CA GLN A 18 -3.12 -13.00 -2.38
C GLN A 18 -3.09 -11.49 -2.25
N ILE A 19 -2.02 -10.84 -2.68
CA ILE A 19 -1.98 -9.38 -2.71
C ILE A 19 -2.91 -8.89 -3.82
N SER A 20 -3.81 -7.98 -3.46
CA SER A 20 -4.71 -7.34 -4.41
C SER A 20 -4.62 -5.84 -4.22
N ILE A 21 -4.41 -5.11 -5.30
CA ILE A 21 -4.33 -3.66 -5.26
C ILE A 21 -5.33 -3.11 -6.27
N ASN A 22 -6.28 -2.33 -5.78
CA ASN A 22 -7.27 -1.67 -6.61
C ASN A 22 -6.97 -0.18 -6.63
N LYS A 23 -6.89 0.38 -7.83
CA LYS A 23 -6.53 1.77 -8.03
C LYS A 23 -7.77 2.60 -8.34
N ARG A 24 -7.96 3.68 -7.59
CA ARG A 24 -8.99 4.68 -7.88
C ARG A 24 -8.33 6.02 -8.13
N GLU A 25 -8.71 6.69 -9.19
CA GLU A 25 -8.21 8.02 -9.51
C GLU A 25 -9.32 9.05 -9.39
N ASP A 26 -8.98 10.18 -8.78
CA ASP A 26 -9.90 11.29 -8.59
C ASP A 26 -9.10 12.58 -8.67
N GLY A 27 -9.12 13.22 -9.84
CA GLY A 27 -8.28 14.38 -10.10
C GLY A 27 -6.81 14.00 -10.08
N ASN A 28 -6.00 14.71 -9.28
CA ASN A 28 -4.60 14.35 -9.09
C ASN A 28 -4.37 13.43 -7.91
N THR A 29 -5.43 12.91 -7.30
CA THR A 29 -5.32 12.01 -6.16
C THR A 29 -5.55 10.58 -6.63
N THR A 30 -4.63 9.69 -6.29
CA THR A 30 -4.76 8.27 -6.56
C THR A 30 -4.85 7.55 -5.24
N THR A 31 -5.87 6.72 -5.06
CA THR A 31 -6.01 5.88 -3.87
C THR A 31 -5.75 4.43 -4.28
N LEU A 32 -4.81 3.81 -3.60
CA LEU A 32 -4.49 2.40 -3.78
C LEU A 32 -5.10 1.61 -2.64
N GLU A 33 -6.05 0.76 -2.97
CA GLU A 33 -6.72 -0.09 -1.98
C GLU A 33 -6.01 -1.42 -1.93
N LEU A 34 -5.32 -1.66 -0.83
CA LEU A 34 -4.50 -2.86 -0.65
C LEU A 34 -5.25 -3.89 0.16
N LYS A 35 -5.26 -5.12 -0.34
CA LYS A 35 -5.81 -6.26 0.38
C LYS A 35 -4.79 -7.39 0.35
N VAL A 36 -4.59 -8.03 1.49
CA VAL A 36 -3.69 -9.18 1.62
C VAL A 36 -4.43 -10.32 2.30
N ALA A 37 -3.78 -11.50 2.37
CA ALA A 37 -4.36 -12.62 3.10
C ALA A 37 -4.65 -12.21 4.56
N PRO A 38 -5.74 -12.69 5.17
CA PRO A 38 -6.06 -12.30 6.55
C PRO A 38 -4.91 -12.54 7.53
N GLU A 39 -4.19 -13.63 7.38
CA GLU A 39 -3.05 -13.94 8.25
C GLU A 39 -1.87 -13.01 8.04
N ASP A 40 -1.84 -12.25 6.94
CA ASP A 40 -0.76 -11.31 6.64
C ASP A 40 -1.07 -9.87 7.06
N MET A 41 -2.30 -9.60 7.49
CA MET A 41 -2.70 -8.23 7.85
C MET A 41 -1.77 -7.61 8.91
N GLY A 42 -1.43 -8.36 9.95
CA GLY A 42 -0.55 -7.87 11.00
C GLY A 42 0.84 -7.51 10.48
N LYS A 43 1.28 -8.14 9.40
CA LYS A 43 2.60 -7.90 8.82
C LYS A 43 2.66 -6.59 8.04
N VAL A 44 1.54 -6.16 7.45
CA VAL A 44 1.50 -4.91 6.70
C VAL A 44 1.08 -3.73 7.58
N ILE A 45 0.43 -4.00 8.70
CA ILE A 45 0.07 -2.96 9.67
C ILE A 45 1.23 -2.71 10.61
N GLY A 46 1.78 -3.78 11.17
CA GLY A 46 2.90 -3.71 12.11
C GLY A 46 2.45 -3.28 13.50
N ARG A 47 3.41 -3.26 14.42
CA ARG A 47 3.13 -2.88 15.80
C ARG A 47 2.71 -1.41 15.85
N GLN A 48 1.55 -1.14 16.42
CA GLN A 48 0.99 0.21 16.53
C GLN A 48 0.84 0.91 15.18
N GLY A 49 0.67 0.13 14.10
CA GLY A 49 0.48 0.68 12.78
C GLY A 49 1.73 1.26 12.12
N LYS A 50 2.91 0.98 12.66
CA LYS A 50 4.15 1.61 12.19
C LYS A 50 4.52 1.21 10.76
N ILE A 51 4.29 -0.04 10.37
CA ILE A 51 4.60 -0.48 9.01
C ILE A 51 3.67 0.18 8.02
N ALA A 52 2.36 0.18 8.31
CA ALA A 52 1.38 0.85 7.45
C ALA A 52 1.70 2.33 7.29
N LYS A 53 2.10 2.99 8.37
CA LYS A 53 2.47 4.40 8.33
C LYS A 53 3.69 4.62 7.43
N SER A 54 4.69 3.75 7.53
CA SER A 54 5.89 3.84 6.70
C SER A 54 5.57 3.64 5.23
N ILE A 55 4.70 2.68 4.91
CA ILE A 55 4.26 2.44 3.54
C ILE A 55 3.58 3.69 2.98
N ARG A 56 2.70 4.31 3.77
CA ARG A 56 2.01 5.53 3.34
C ARG A 56 2.98 6.68 3.08
N ILE A 57 3.97 6.84 3.95
CA ILE A 57 5.01 7.88 3.78
C ILE A 57 5.79 7.66 2.49
N LEU A 58 6.24 6.43 2.25
CA LEU A 58 6.99 6.09 1.05
C LEU A 58 6.18 6.33 -0.21
N MET A 59 4.91 5.93 -0.21
CA MET A 59 4.05 6.09 -1.38
C MET A 59 3.72 7.55 -1.64
N LYS A 60 3.57 8.35 -0.58
CA LYS A 60 3.37 9.80 -0.75
C LYS A 60 4.59 10.47 -1.36
N ALA A 61 5.78 10.08 -0.91
CA ALA A 61 7.03 10.61 -1.47
C ALA A 61 7.17 10.23 -2.94
N TYR A 62 6.83 8.99 -3.27
CA TYR A 62 6.87 8.53 -4.66
C TYR A 62 5.89 9.33 -5.53
N GLY A 63 4.68 9.55 -5.03
CA GLY A 63 3.67 10.33 -5.75
C GLY A 63 4.10 11.77 -5.95
N ALA A 64 4.64 12.40 -4.91
CA ALA A 64 5.09 13.79 -4.99
C ALA A 64 6.15 13.98 -6.06
N LYS A 65 7.03 13.00 -6.20
CA LYS A 65 8.07 13.02 -7.24
C LYS A 65 7.47 13.03 -8.64
N ASN A 66 6.27 12.47 -8.81
CA ASN A 66 5.56 12.37 -10.08
C ASN A 66 4.38 13.34 -10.17
N ASN A 67 4.35 14.38 -9.31
CA ASN A 67 3.28 15.37 -9.25
C ASN A 67 1.90 14.77 -9.00
N GLN A 68 1.85 13.72 -8.18
CA GLN A 68 0.60 13.05 -7.84
C GLN A 68 0.49 12.88 -6.33
N LYS A 69 -0.74 12.86 -5.85
CA LYS A 69 -1.03 12.58 -4.46
C LYS A 69 -1.50 11.13 -4.36
N ILE A 70 -0.78 10.33 -3.59
CA ILE A 70 -1.10 8.91 -3.43
C ILE A 70 -1.55 8.63 -2.00
N ASN A 71 -2.73 8.03 -1.88
CA ASN A 71 -3.23 7.50 -0.60
C ASN A 71 -3.21 5.98 -0.66
N VAL A 72 -2.94 5.35 0.47
CA VAL A 72 -2.98 3.89 0.57
C VAL A 72 -3.99 3.51 1.63
N ASP A 73 -5.02 2.76 1.23
CA ASP A 73 -6.02 2.19 2.13
C ASP A 73 -5.76 0.71 2.26
N ILE A 74 -5.60 0.24 3.50
CA ILE A 74 -5.42 -1.19 3.77
C ILE A 74 -6.78 -1.73 4.19
N LEU A 75 -7.30 -2.67 3.38
CA LEU A 75 -8.64 -3.21 3.58
C LEU A 75 -8.59 -4.53 4.32
N ASP A 76 -9.61 -4.78 5.13
CA ASP A 76 -9.76 -6.04 5.85
C ASP A 76 -10.27 -7.16 4.93
#